data_56769131b870d65ac197b826b6656c5f
#
_entry.id   56769131b870d65ac197b826b6656c5f
#
_cell.length_a   1.000
_cell.length_b   1.000
_cell.length_c   1.000
_cell.angle_alpha   90.00
_cell.angle_beta   90.00
_cell.angle_gamma   90.00
#
_symmetry.space_group_name_H-M   'P 1'
#
loop_
_entity.id
_entity.type
_entity.pdbx_description
1 polymer ?
#
loop_
_entity_poly.entity_id
_entity_poly.type
_entity_poly.pdbx_seq_one_letter_code
_entity_poly.pdbx_strand_id
1 'polypeptide(L)'
;MTRVKASAIINIKTIEGSNYMSKKEEYQEIYINLDDSGKLSKKEELSVYAGIVFLSKQEKDKFITQYRKIINEIKCSYCNEEKGKCTKKCKEKKNTNIKNSHKRRIMNYINKYYTIALIIDNTRVYDHIINNKASKGRYIDYTIRRLIKSTIEELIKDKKIDPYKNVRLIINIDEQSTKSNGYYNLKDGLTEELLH
;
A
#
# COMPACT_ATOMS: atom_id res chain seq x y z
N MET A 1 -3.26 -6.99 19.54
CA MET A 1 -4.16 -7.30 18.42
C MET A 1 -3.31 -7.41 17.19
N THR A 2 -3.18 -8.59 16.62
CA THR A 2 -2.50 -8.83 15.34
C THR A 2 -3.41 -8.29 14.25
N ARG A 3 -3.00 -7.20 13.58
CA ARG A 3 -3.70 -6.71 12.38
C ARG A 3 -3.56 -7.77 11.29
N VAL A 4 -4.67 -8.25 10.77
CA VAL A 4 -4.69 -9.15 9.62
C VAL A 4 -4.40 -8.30 8.39
N LYS A 5 -3.36 -8.66 7.64
CA LYS A 5 -3.03 -8.00 6.37
C LYS A 5 -3.76 -8.71 5.25
N ALA A 6 -4.59 -8.00 4.51
CA ALA A 6 -5.12 -8.52 3.27
C ALA A 6 -4.03 -8.53 2.20
N SER A 7 -3.85 -9.65 1.54
CA SER A 7 -2.96 -9.77 0.37
C SER A 7 -3.78 -10.21 -0.83
N ALA A 8 -3.74 -9.44 -1.90
CA ALA A 8 -4.33 -9.81 -3.17
C ALA A 8 -3.24 -10.05 -4.21
N ILE A 9 -3.34 -11.16 -4.95
CA ILE A 9 -2.50 -11.45 -6.12
C ILE A 9 -3.40 -11.40 -7.34
N ILE A 10 -3.10 -10.51 -8.27
CA ILE A 10 -3.83 -10.30 -9.50
C ILE A 10 -2.87 -10.57 -10.67
N ASN A 11 -3.24 -11.48 -11.55
CA ASN A 11 -2.51 -11.76 -12.77
C ASN A 11 -3.24 -11.09 -13.92
N ILE A 12 -2.61 -10.11 -14.55
CA ILE A 12 -3.11 -9.42 -15.73
C ILE A 12 -2.38 -10.04 -16.92
N LYS A 13 -3.15 -10.72 -17.80
CA LYS A 13 -2.62 -11.27 -19.04
C LYS A 13 -2.87 -10.29 -20.17
N THR A 14 -1.82 -9.99 -20.92
CA THR A 14 -1.97 -9.28 -22.18
C THR A 14 -2.63 -10.18 -23.20
N ILE A 15 -3.57 -9.59 -23.97
CA ILE A 15 -4.26 -10.29 -25.06
C ILE A 15 -3.32 -10.27 -26.27
N GLU A 16 -2.38 -11.21 -26.34
CA GLU A 16 -1.67 -11.50 -27.59
C GLU A 16 -1.55 -13.00 -27.82
N GLY A 17 -2.10 -13.40 -28.98
CA GLY A 17 -1.70 -14.51 -29.84
C GLY A 17 -1.40 -15.83 -29.15
N SER A 18 -2.40 -16.70 -29.15
CA SER A 18 -2.23 -18.14 -28.95
C SER A 18 -1.16 -18.70 -29.88
N ASN A 19 0.05 -18.92 -29.39
CA ASN A 19 0.95 -19.90 -29.95
C ASN A 19 1.35 -20.89 -28.87
N TYR A 20 0.86 -22.09 -29.05
CA TYR A 20 1.09 -23.27 -28.24
C TYR A 20 2.59 -23.55 -28.14
N MET A 21 3.19 -23.29 -26.99
CA MET A 21 4.25 -24.07 -26.39
C MET A 21 4.31 -23.69 -24.91
N SER A 22 4.40 -24.67 -24.02
CA SER A 22 4.43 -24.53 -22.58
C SER A 22 5.74 -23.86 -22.09
N LYS A 23 5.94 -22.58 -22.45
CA LYS A 23 6.92 -21.72 -21.82
C LYS A 23 6.33 -21.28 -20.49
N LYS A 24 7.10 -21.44 -19.42
CA LYS A 24 6.80 -20.88 -18.12
C LYS A 24 6.44 -19.40 -18.31
N GLU A 25 5.18 -19.06 -18.05
CA GLU A 25 4.69 -17.68 -18.24
C GLU A 25 5.57 -16.75 -17.39
N GLU A 26 6.26 -15.84 -18.03
CA GLU A 26 7.09 -14.82 -17.37
C GLU A 26 6.21 -13.61 -17.04
N TYR A 27 6.20 -13.23 -15.76
CA TYR A 27 5.44 -12.09 -15.27
C TYR A 27 6.37 -10.99 -14.80
N GLN A 28 6.04 -9.75 -15.11
CA GLN A 28 6.55 -8.59 -14.39
C GLN A 28 5.86 -8.54 -13.02
N GLU A 29 6.61 -8.74 -11.95
CA GLU A 29 6.04 -8.70 -10.59
C GLU A 29 6.11 -7.29 -10.03
N ILE A 30 4.95 -6.74 -9.65
CA ILE A 30 4.82 -5.43 -9.03
C ILE A 30 4.26 -5.62 -7.63
N TYR A 31 4.92 -5.04 -6.66
CA TYR A 31 4.52 -5.09 -5.26
C TYR A 31 4.06 -3.72 -4.79
N ILE A 32 2.81 -3.62 -4.33
CA ILE A 32 2.24 -2.42 -3.75
C ILE A 32 1.95 -2.69 -2.28
N ASN A 33 2.57 -1.92 -1.38
CA ASN A 33 2.31 -2.01 0.04
C ASN A 33 1.70 -0.69 0.50
N LEU A 34 0.44 -0.73 0.94
CA LEU A 34 -0.33 0.42 1.42
C LEU A 34 -0.58 0.30 2.91
N ASP A 35 -0.59 1.45 3.57
CA ASP A 35 -1.02 1.60 4.97
C ASP A 35 -1.95 2.80 5.08
N ASP A 36 -2.83 2.81 6.08
CA ASP A 36 -3.76 3.88 6.32
C ASP A 36 -3.36 4.76 7.51
N SER A 37 -3.69 6.03 7.43
CA SER A 37 -3.59 6.98 8.51
C SER A 37 -4.82 7.87 8.54
N GLY A 38 -5.43 7.99 9.72
CA GLY A 38 -6.73 8.64 9.88
C GLY A 38 -7.89 7.70 9.55
N LYS A 39 -9.09 8.13 9.94
CA LYS A 39 -10.31 7.38 9.70
C LYS A 39 -11.26 8.19 8.82
N LEU A 40 -11.89 7.53 7.86
CA LEU A 40 -12.96 8.17 7.10
C LEU A 40 -14.14 8.50 8.03
N SER A 41 -14.12 9.70 8.59
CA SER A 41 -15.12 10.20 9.56
C SER A 41 -15.14 11.72 9.57
N LYS A 42 -16.27 12.34 9.95
CA LYS A 42 -16.37 13.81 10.11
C LYS A 42 -15.57 14.36 11.31
N LYS A 43 -15.05 13.48 12.16
CA LYS A 43 -14.20 13.87 13.30
C LYS A 43 -12.75 14.12 12.90
N GLU A 44 -12.34 13.62 11.75
CA GLU A 44 -11.01 13.81 11.20
C GLU A 44 -11.14 14.56 9.87
N GLU A 45 -10.30 15.54 9.64
CA GLU A 45 -10.32 16.36 8.43
C GLU A 45 -9.89 15.56 7.21
N LEU A 46 -8.85 14.74 7.38
CA LEU A 46 -8.24 13.97 6.30
C LEU A 46 -8.12 12.49 6.65
N SER A 47 -8.29 11.66 5.63
CA SER A 47 -7.87 10.25 5.64
C SER A 47 -6.82 10.06 4.56
N VAL A 48 -5.76 9.33 4.89
CA VAL A 48 -4.61 9.12 3.98
C VAL A 48 -4.35 7.63 3.82
N TYR A 49 -4.18 7.19 2.59
CA TYR A 49 -3.61 5.89 2.23
C TYR A 49 -2.29 6.16 1.53
N ALA A 50 -1.21 5.65 2.06
CA ALA A 50 0.11 5.86 1.48
C ALA A 50 0.90 4.56 1.40
N GLY A 51 1.78 4.47 0.43
CA GLY A 51 2.54 3.25 0.26
C GLY A 51 3.74 3.36 -0.64
N ILE A 52 4.37 2.21 -0.86
CA ILE A 52 5.55 2.06 -1.68
C ILE A 52 5.28 0.99 -2.73
N VAL A 53 5.70 1.28 -3.95
CA VAL A 53 5.66 0.37 -5.09
C VAL A 53 7.07 -0.14 -5.37
N PHE A 54 7.20 -1.45 -5.54
CA PHE A 54 8.44 -2.10 -5.95
C PHE A 54 8.22 -2.82 -7.27
N LEU A 55 9.15 -2.65 -8.20
CA LEU A 55 9.07 -3.23 -9.55
C LEU A 55 9.69 -4.63 -9.64
N SER A 56 10.14 -5.17 -8.51
CA SER A 56 10.62 -6.54 -8.40
C SER A 56 10.65 -7.01 -6.94
N LYS A 57 10.65 -8.33 -6.75
CA LYS A 57 10.87 -8.94 -5.45
C LYS A 57 12.22 -8.56 -4.85
N GLN A 58 13.26 -8.51 -5.67
CA GLN A 58 14.61 -8.16 -5.22
C GLN A 58 14.67 -6.74 -4.66
N GLU A 59 14.03 -5.78 -5.34
CA GLU A 59 13.93 -4.40 -4.88
C GLU A 59 13.22 -4.30 -3.53
N LYS A 60 12.08 -4.99 -3.39
CA LYS A 60 11.32 -5.06 -2.14
C LYS A 60 12.16 -5.65 -1.00
N ASP A 61 12.83 -6.77 -1.23
CA ASP A 61 13.60 -7.46 -0.19
C ASP A 61 14.82 -6.61 0.25
N LYS A 62 15.46 -5.92 -0.70
CA LYS A 62 16.53 -4.94 -0.44
C LYS A 62 16.02 -3.76 0.40
N PHE A 63 14.85 -3.22 0.03
CA PHE A 63 14.20 -2.16 0.82
C PHE A 63 13.95 -2.61 2.26
N ILE A 64 13.30 -3.76 2.45
CA ILE A 64 12.94 -4.27 3.78
C ILE A 64 14.20 -4.47 4.64
N THR A 65 15.25 -5.04 4.07
CA THR A 65 16.52 -5.28 4.78
C THR A 65 17.14 -3.99 5.27
N GLN A 66 17.25 -3.00 4.39
CA GLN A 66 17.86 -1.72 4.74
C GLN A 66 16.97 -0.87 5.65
N TYR A 67 15.65 -0.88 5.42
CA TYR A 67 14.69 -0.20 6.30
C TYR A 67 14.76 -0.75 7.73
N ARG A 68 14.85 -2.08 7.89
CA ARG A 68 15.03 -2.70 9.21
C ARG A 68 16.32 -2.26 9.89
N LYS A 69 17.44 -2.12 9.16
CA LYS A 69 18.69 -1.57 9.71
C LYS A 69 18.47 -0.16 10.23
N ILE A 70 17.89 0.72 9.40
CA ILE A 70 17.60 2.11 9.80
C ILE A 70 16.73 2.15 11.05
N ILE A 71 15.64 1.38 11.10
CA ILE A 71 14.73 1.36 12.26
C ILE A 71 15.42 0.83 13.52
N ASN A 72 16.32 -0.15 13.40
CA ASN A 72 17.02 -0.72 14.54
C ASN A 72 18.05 0.27 15.16
N GLU A 73 18.63 1.14 14.32
CA GLU A 73 19.56 2.18 14.76
C GLU A 73 18.85 3.40 15.39
N ILE A 74 17.54 3.54 15.22
CA ILE A 74 16.78 4.66 15.77
C ILE A 74 16.64 4.51 17.28
N LYS A 75 17.12 5.52 18.00
CA LYS A 75 16.94 5.64 19.45
C LYS A 75 15.56 6.20 19.79
N CYS A 76 14.99 5.69 20.87
CA CYS A 76 13.73 6.20 21.39
C CYS A 76 13.89 7.66 21.87
N SER A 77 12.92 8.52 21.53
CA SER A 77 12.94 9.92 21.97
C SER A 77 12.71 10.10 23.47
N TYR A 78 12.12 9.11 24.15
CA TYR A 78 11.83 9.17 25.58
C TYR A 78 12.97 8.65 26.46
N CYS A 79 13.62 7.55 26.07
CA CYS A 79 14.65 6.91 26.90
C CYS A 79 16.03 6.94 26.27
N ASN A 80 16.17 7.44 25.05
CA ASN A 80 17.42 7.47 24.29
C ASN A 80 18.11 6.10 24.13
N GLU A 81 17.39 4.99 24.36
CA GLU A 81 17.88 3.63 24.25
C GLU A 81 17.56 3.01 22.89
N GLU A 82 18.35 2.02 22.50
CA GLU A 82 18.16 1.25 21.27
C GLU A 82 16.95 0.29 21.39
N LYS A 83 16.44 -0.14 20.25
CA LYS A 83 15.38 -1.13 20.20
C LYS A 83 15.83 -2.43 20.87
N GLY A 84 15.09 -2.86 21.88
CA GLY A 84 15.38 -4.09 22.65
C GLY A 84 15.87 -3.81 24.09
N LYS A 85 16.47 -2.64 24.36
CA LYS A 85 16.86 -2.20 25.70
C LYS A 85 15.79 -1.34 26.37
N CYS A 86 14.78 -0.94 25.61
CA CYS A 86 13.75 0.00 26.01
C CYS A 86 12.61 -0.69 26.76
N THR A 87 12.05 -0.04 27.75
CA THR A 87 10.89 -0.50 28.53
C THR A 87 9.64 -0.71 27.64
N LYS A 88 8.61 -1.37 28.16
CA LYS A 88 7.35 -1.70 27.42
C LYS A 88 6.74 -0.53 26.62
N LYS A 89 6.89 0.71 27.09
CA LYS A 89 6.36 1.92 26.43
C LYS A 89 7.01 2.27 25.08
N CYS A 90 8.23 1.78 24.84
CA CYS A 90 9.03 2.11 23.67
C CYS A 90 9.14 0.97 22.64
N LYS A 91 8.35 -0.12 22.80
CA LYS A 91 8.43 -1.29 21.91
C LYS A 91 8.06 -0.98 20.46
N GLU A 92 7.12 -0.06 20.24
CA GLU A 92 6.74 0.40 18.91
C GLU A 92 7.41 1.73 18.58
N LYS A 93 8.11 1.78 17.44
CA LYS A 93 8.68 3.03 16.90
C LYS A 93 7.60 3.78 16.12
N LYS A 94 6.58 4.30 16.85
CA LYS A 94 5.56 5.18 16.25
C LYS A 94 6.17 6.52 15.88
N ASN A 95 5.63 7.17 14.87
CA ASN A 95 6.11 8.47 14.39
C ASN A 95 6.16 9.53 15.52
N THR A 96 5.21 9.49 16.46
CA THR A 96 5.19 10.36 17.64
C THR A 96 6.40 10.18 18.57
N ASN A 97 7.04 9.01 18.55
CA ASN A 97 8.13 8.61 19.45
C ASN A 97 9.52 8.67 18.79
N ILE A 98 9.62 9.26 17.61
CA ILE A 98 10.84 9.32 16.82
C ILE A 98 11.29 10.78 16.71
N LYS A 99 12.58 11.05 16.99
CA LYS A 99 13.17 12.39 16.81
C LYS A 99 13.10 12.83 15.35
N ASN A 100 12.94 14.13 15.09
CA ASN A 100 12.79 14.67 13.74
C ASN A 100 13.96 14.34 12.80
N SER A 101 15.19 14.28 13.33
CA SER A 101 16.37 13.85 12.56
C SER A 101 16.23 12.43 12.02
N HIS A 102 15.69 11.51 12.84
CA HIS A 102 15.44 10.14 12.43
C HIS A 102 14.25 10.04 11.46
N LYS A 103 13.19 10.85 11.66
CA LYS A 103 12.09 10.93 10.68
C LYS A 103 12.61 11.34 9.30
N ARG A 104 13.45 12.39 9.27
CA ARG A 104 14.09 12.84 8.01
C ARG A 104 14.92 11.74 7.37
N ARG A 105 15.71 11.00 8.16
CA ARG A 105 16.51 9.87 7.66
C ARG A 105 15.64 8.78 7.03
N ILE A 106 14.52 8.44 7.68
CA ILE A 106 13.55 7.46 7.15
C ILE A 106 12.94 7.97 5.84
N MET A 107 12.46 9.21 5.83
CA MET A 107 11.84 9.79 4.63
C MET A 107 12.82 9.89 3.47
N ASN A 108 14.06 10.33 3.72
CA ASN A 108 15.11 10.35 2.68
C ASN A 108 15.42 8.96 2.12
N TYR A 109 15.24 7.91 2.90
CA TYR A 109 15.39 6.55 2.41
C TYR A 109 14.18 6.11 1.59
N ILE A 110 12.96 6.36 2.06
CA ILE A 110 11.71 6.02 1.37
C ILE A 110 11.62 6.75 0.02
N ASN A 111 12.03 8.02 -0.05
CA ASN A 111 11.98 8.84 -1.26
C ASN A 111 12.88 8.34 -2.41
N LYS A 112 13.69 7.31 -2.19
CA LYS A 112 14.46 6.65 -3.26
C LYS A 112 13.64 5.63 -4.05
N TYR A 113 12.42 5.35 -3.58
CA TYR A 113 11.51 4.37 -4.15
C TYR A 113 10.26 5.07 -4.69
N TYR A 114 9.51 4.37 -5.52
CA TYR A 114 8.26 4.90 -6.03
C TYR A 114 7.22 4.90 -4.89
N THR A 115 6.76 6.09 -4.52
CA THR A 115 5.78 6.27 -3.44
C THR A 115 4.47 6.74 -4.02
N ILE A 116 3.37 6.24 -3.45
CA ILE A 116 2.01 6.61 -3.83
C ILE A 116 1.22 7.05 -2.61
N ALA A 117 0.31 7.99 -2.80
CA ALA A 117 -0.58 8.43 -1.74
C ALA A 117 -1.96 8.82 -2.28
N LEU A 118 -2.98 8.49 -1.52
CA LEU A 118 -4.35 8.95 -1.69
C LEU A 118 -4.72 9.77 -0.45
N ILE A 119 -5.15 11.00 -0.66
CA ILE A 119 -5.63 11.88 0.40
C ILE A 119 -7.11 12.12 0.17
N ILE A 120 -7.93 11.81 1.17
CA ILE A 120 -9.37 12.01 1.15
C ILE A 120 -9.69 13.16 2.10
N ASP A 121 -10.27 14.22 1.56
CA ASP A 121 -10.87 15.29 2.34
C ASP A 121 -12.22 14.81 2.88
N ASN A 122 -12.27 14.44 4.16
CA ASN A 122 -13.45 13.87 4.79
C ASN A 122 -14.59 14.87 4.87
N THR A 123 -14.29 16.17 4.84
CA THR A 123 -15.32 17.22 4.90
C THR A 123 -16.18 17.23 3.65
N ARG A 124 -15.62 16.81 2.51
CA ARG A 124 -16.29 16.74 1.21
C ARG A 124 -16.98 15.41 0.93
N VAL A 125 -16.75 14.40 1.76
CA VAL A 125 -17.44 13.11 1.60
C VAL A 125 -18.86 13.21 2.14
N TYR A 126 -19.84 12.74 1.38
CA TYR A 126 -21.25 12.78 1.76
C TYR A 126 -21.53 12.02 3.07
N ASP A 127 -22.43 12.55 3.88
CA ASP A 127 -22.76 12.01 5.19
C ASP A 127 -23.32 10.58 5.11
N HIS A 128 -24.13 10.26 4.11
CA HIS A 128 -24.67 8.92 3.91
C HIS A 128 -23.58 7.88 3.63
N ILE A 129 -22.42 8.28 3.05
CA ILE A 129 -21.25 7.40 2.88
C ILE A 129 -20.56 7.19 4.21
N ILE A 130 -20.31 8.26 4.96
CA ILE A 130 -19.55 8.21 6.23
C ILE A 130 -20.34 7.48 7.31
N ASN A 131 -21.65 7.68 7.38
CA ASN A 131 -22.49 7.12 8.42
C ASN A 131 -22.92 5.67 8.16
N ASN A 132 -22.81 5.18 6.94
CA ASN A 132 -23.13 3.81 6.58
C ASN A 132 -21.86 2.96 6.38
N LYS A 133 -21.69 1.91 7.18
CA LYS A 133 -20.50 1.07 7.17
C LYS A 133 -20.22 0.44 5.79
N ALA A 134 -21.25 -0.05 5.12
CA ALA A 134 -21.12 -0.70 3.82
C ALA A 134 -20.77 0.31 2.71
N SER A 135 -21.40 1.49 2.73
CA SER A 135 -21.10 2.59 1.79
C SER A 135 -19.68 3.11 1.98
N LYS A 136 -19.23 3.24 3.23
CA LYS A 136 -17.86 3.61 3.57
C LYS A 136 -16.85 2.61 3.01
N GLY A 137 -17.07 1.31 3.19
CA GLY A 137 -16.20 0.27 2.64
C GLY A 137 -16.11 0.35 1.13
N ARG A 138 -17.25 0.43 0.43
CA ARG A 138 -17.28 0.57 -1.03
C ARG A 138 -16.56 1.82 -1.54
N TYR A 139 -16.72 2.94 -0.84
CA TYR A 139 -16.04 4.18 -1.20
C TYR A 139 -14.52 4.06 -1.07
N ILE A 140 -14.03 3.46 0.02
CA ILE A 140 -12.60 3.21 0.24
C ILE A 140 -12.07 2.26 -0.84
N ASP A 141 -12.74 1.15 -1.10
CA ASP A 141 -12.33 0.19 -2.12
C ASP A 141 -12.27 0.83 -3.51
N TYR A 142 -13.26 1.66 -3.87
CA TYR A 142 -13.27 2.41 -5.11
C TYR A 142 -12.07 3.36 -5.23
N THR A 143 -11.80 4.15 -4.18
CA THR A 143 -10.70 5.12 -4.20
C THR A 143 -9.34 4.45 -4.26
N ILE A 144 -9.16 3.32 -3.58
CA ILE A 144 -7.93 2.51 -3.64
C ILE A 144 -7.75 1.91 -5.04
N ARG A 145 -8.81 1.40 -5.67
CA ARG A 145 -8.75 0.88 -7.04
C ARG A 145 -8.29 1.97 -8.02
N ARG A 146 -8.85 3.18 -7.91
CA ARG A 146 -8.46 4.33 -8.73
C ARG A 146 -7.01 4.72 -8.51
N LEU A 147 -6.51 4.72 -7.27
CA LEU A 147 -5.11 4.97 -6.96
C LEU A 147 -4.21 3.93 -7.63
N ILE A 148 -4.54 2.65 -7.53
CA ILE A 148 -3.73 1.57 -8.12
C ILE A 148 -3.72 1.66 -9.64
N LYS A 149 -4.89 1.87 -10.27
CA LYS A 149 -5.00 2.04 -11.74
C LYS A 149 -4.13 3.21 -12.20
N SER A 150 -4.30 4.39 -11.62
CA SER A 150 -3.49 5.57 -11.95
C SER A 150 -1.99 5.31 -11.78
N THR A 151 -1.61 4.58 -10.72
CA THR A 151 -0.21 4.20 -10.49
C THR A 151 0.34 3.31 -11.61
N ILE A 152 -0.42 2.31 -12.06
CA ILE A 152 -0.01 1.42 -13.15
C ILE A 152 0.11 2.21 -14.46
N GLU A 153 -0.86 3.08 -14.76
CA GLU A 153 -0.85 3.95 -15.94
C GLU A 153 0.40 4.87 -15.96
N GLU A 154 0.75 5.47 -14.82
CA GLU A 154 1.97 6.28 -14.69
C GLU A 154 3.24 5.45 -14.91
N LEU A 155 3.32 4.26 -14.31
CA LEU A 155 4.48 3.37 -14.46
C LEU A 155 4.66 2.89 -15.91
N ILE A 156 3.56 2.68 -16.65
CA ILE A 156 3.60 2.39 -18.09
C ILE A 156 4.09 3.60 -18.86
N LYS A 157 3.55 4.79 -18.60
CA LYS A 157 3.97 6.05 -19.21
C LYS A 157 5.45 6.33 -19.00
N ASP A 158 5.94 6.05 -17.80
CA ASP A 158 7.36 6.21 -17.42
C ASP A 158 8.25 5.07 -17.93
N LYS A 159 7.71 4.14 -18.73
CA LYS A 159 8.41 2.96 -19.26
C LYS A 159 9.03 2.06 -18.17
N LYS A 160 8.46 2.06 -16.98
CA LYS A 160 8.84 1.18 -15.85
C LYS A 160 8.20 -0.18 -15.96
N ILE A 161 7.03 -0.24 -16.61
CA ILE A 161 6.26 -1.45 -16.89
C ILE A 161 6.10 -1.54 -18.41
N ASP A 162 6.36 -2.72 -18.94
CA ASP A 162 6.09 -3.03 -20.35
C ASP A 162 4.62 -3.47 -20.48
N PRO A 163 3.76 -2.70 -21.20
CA PRO A 163 2.33 -3.04 -21.32
C PRO A 163 2.09 -4.31 -22.13
N TYR A 164 3.08 -4.79 -22.88
CA TYR A 164 2.99 -6.01 -23.70
C TYR A 164 3.40 -7.28 -22.95
N LYS A 165 3.84 -7.18 -21.70
CA LYS A 165 4.18 -8.33 -20.86
C LYS A 165 3.12 -8.60 -19.80
N ASN A 166 2.92 -9.86 -19.47
CA ASN A 166 2.05 -10.23 -18.37
C ASN A 166 2.50 -9.57 -17.06
N VAL A 167 1.58 -9.03 -16.31
CA VAL A 167 1.84 -8.36 -15.03
C VAL A 167 1.24 -9.19 -13.90
N ARG A 168 2.04 -9.45 -12.87
CA ARG A 168 1.58 -10.00 -11.60
C ARG A 168 1.63 -8.92 -10.54
N LEU A 169 0.48 -8.46 -10.11
CA LEU A 169 0.31 -7.42 -9.11
C LEU A 169 0.09 -8.05 -7.73
N ILE A 170 0.97 -7.75 -6.78
CA ILE A 170 0.91 -8.23 -5.40
C ILE A 170 0.64 -7.01 -4.51
N ILE A 171 -0.58 -6.93 -3.98
CA ILE A 171 -1.03 -5.80 -3.16
C ILE A 171 -1.14 -6.26 -1.72
N ASN A 172 -0.51 -5.52 -0.82
CA ASN A 172 -0.65 -5.67 0.62
C ASN A 172 -1.23 -4.39 1.19
N ILE A 173 -2.38 -4.49 1.83
CA ILE A 173 -3.05 -3.40 2.52
C ILE A 173 -3.52 -3.88 3.88
N ASP A 174 -3.45 -3.03 4.90
CA ASP A 174 -4.05 -3.37 6.19
C ASP A 174 -5.57 -3.45 6.04
N GLU A 175 -6.14 -4.59 6.43
CA GLU A 175 -7.59 -4.78 6.43
C GLU A 175 -8.21 -3.78 7.40
N GLN A 176 -8.88 -2.78 6.85
CA GLN A 176 -9.87 -2.07 7.63
C GLN A 176 -11.04 -3.02 7.87
N SER A 177 -11.51 -3.13 9.11
CA SER A 177 -12.61 -4.00 9.55
C SER A 177 -13.98 -3.61 8.95
N THR A 178 -14.00 -3.22 7.69
CA THR A 178 -15.20 -3.03 6.91
C THR A 178 -15.58 -4.39 6.33
N LYS A 179 -16.27 -5.21 7.12
CA LYS A 179 -17.04 -6.31 6.58
C LYS A 179 -18.09 -5.73 5.64
N SER A 180 -17.71 -5.52 4.37
CA SER A 180 -18.69 -5.48 3.29
C SER A 180 -19.38 -6.84 3.34
N ASN A 181 -20.69 -6.87 3.32
CA ASN A 181 -21.50 -8.09 3.37
C ASN A 181 -21.25 -9.01 2.16
N GLY A 182 -20.03 -9.53 2.01
CA GLY A 182 -19.65 -10.60 1.08
C GLY A 182 -19.69 -10.27 -0.43
N TYR A 183 -20.18 -9.10 -0.86
CA TYR A 183 -20.45 -8.79 -2.27
C TYR A 183 -19.34 -7.98 -2.99
N TYR A 184 -18.34 -7.47 -2.28
CA TYR A 184 -17.25 -6.73 -2.91
C TYR A 184 -15.90 -7.17 -2.32
N ASN A 185 -15.09 -7.78 -3.18
CA ASN A 185 -13.72 -8.12 -2.88
C ASN A 185 -12.82 -7.15 -3.68
N LEU A 186 -11.90 -6.48 -3.00
CA LEU A 186 -10.93 -5.56 -3.63
C LEU A 186 -10.22 -6.22 -4.82
N LYS A 187 -9.92 -7.52 -4.73
CA LYS A 187 -9.29 -8.30 -5.78
C LYS A 187 -10.14 -8.34 -7.05
N ASP A 188 -11.43 -8.67 -6.92
CA ASP A 188 -12.32 -8.81 -8.07
C ASP A 188 -12.54 -7.46 -8.76
N GLY A 189 -12.80 -6.41 -7.98
CA GLY A 189 -12.94 -5.07 -8.50
C GLY A 189 -11.69 -4.49 -9.15
N LEU A 190 -10.48 -4.82 -8.66
CA LEU A 190 -9.23 -4.45 -9.31
C LEU A 190 -9.02 -5.22 -10.61
N THR A 191 -9.38 -6.49 -10.64
CA THR A 191 -9.28 -7.31 -11.85
C THR A 191 -10.16 -6.72 -12.95
N GLU A 192 -11.40 -6.35 -12.64
CA GLU A 192 -12.30 -5.67 -13.59
C GLU A 192 -11.73 -4.32 -14.06
N GLU A 193 -11.26 -3.48 -13.13
CA GLU A 193 -10.77 -2.13 -13.43
C GLU A 193 -9.49 -2.12 -14.30
N LEU A 194 -8.63 -3.15 -14.17
CA LEU A 194 -7.35 -3.24 -14.87
C LEU A 194 -7.41 -4.02 -16.19
N LEU A 195 -8.50 -4.76 -16.45
CA LEU A 195 -8.73 -5.48 -17.70
C LEU A 195 -9.48 -4.64 -18.76
N HIS A 196 -10.00 -3.49 -18.37
CA HIS A 196 -10.67 -2.50 -19.22
C HIS A 196 -9.90 -1.18 -19.28
#